data_559579d32da2d3d381303210aea38780
#
_entry.id   559579d32da2d3d381303210aea38780
#
_cell.length_a   1.000
_cell.length_b   1.000
_cell.length_c   1.000
_cell.angle_alpha   90.00
_cell.angle_beta   90.00
_cell.angle_gamma   90.00
#
_symmetry.space_group_name_H-M   'P 1'
#
loop_
_entity.id
_entity.type
_entity.pdbx_description
1 polymer ?
#
loop_
_entity_poly.entity_id
_entity_poly.type
_entity_poly.pdbx_seq_one_letter_code
_entity_poly.pdbx_strand_id
1 'polypeptide(L)'
;MYLADEHKIWVCKGEDKICMLPKMANRHGLIAGATGTGKTVTLKVLAESFSEMGVPVFLADIKGDVSGMCKAGESSEGFQKRLHKLGIENFEFKGFPVRFFDVFGKKGHPVRTTISEMGPDLLSRLLELNTTQSGIMTIIFKIADDQGLLLLDLKDLRSMVQYVGDNAAQFKTAYGNVSA
;
A
#
# COMPACT_ATOMS: atom_id res chain seq x y z
N MET A 1 -7.88 2.81 19.46
CA MET A 1 -8.63 4.03 19.83
C MET A 1 -7.66 5.14 20.16
N TYR A 2 -7.79 6.28 19.56
CA TYR A 2 -6.95 7.45 19.87
C TYR A 2 -7.42 8.12 21.17
N LEU A 3 -6.49 8.35 22.08
CA LEU A 3 -6.68 9.07 23.34
C LEU A 3 -6.12 10.48 23.15
N ALA A 4 -6.99 11.41 22.76
CA ALA A 4 -6.57 12.78 22.38
C ALA A 4 -5.87 13.51 23.51
N ASP A 5 -6.38 13.45 24.73
CA ASP A 5 -5.82 14.12 25.91
C ASP A 5 -4.43 13.61 26.29
N GLU A 6 -4.16 12.33 26.04
CA GLU A 6 -2.88 11.70 26.34
C GLU A 6 -1.91 11.67 25.15
N HIS A 7 -2.37 12.03 23.96
CA HIS A 7 -1.63 11.85 22.70
C HIS A 7 -1.09 10.42 22.51
N LYS A 8 -1.95 9.41 22.75
CA LYS A 8 -1.59 7.99 22.64
C LYS A 8 -2.62 7.22 21.82
N ILE A 9 -2.18 6.15 21.18
CA ILE A 9 -3.07 5.19 20.53
C ILE A 9 -3.17 3.95 21.43
N TRP A 10 -4.34 3.74 22.02
CA TRP A 10 -4.61 2.53 22.80
C TRP A 10 -4.83 1.35 21.86
N VAL A 11 -3.89 0.41 21.86
CA VAL A 11 -3.87 -0.74 20.95
C VAL A 11 -4.52 -1.96 21.58
N CYS A 12 -4.19 -2.28 22.82
CA CYS A 12 -4.74 -3.43 23.54
C CYS A 12 -4.73 -3.22 25.06
N LYS A 13 -5.36 -4.14 25.79
CA LYS A 13 -5.38 -4.17 27.25
C LYS A 13 -4.81 -5.49 27.74
N GLY A 14 -3.77 -5.40 28.57
CA GLY A 14 -3.29 -6.45 29.45
C GLY A 14 -3.84 -6.23 30.86
N GLU A 15 -2.99 -6.24 31.86
CA GLU A 15 -3.30 -5.70 33.19
C GLU A 15 -3.57 -4.21 33.07
N ASP A 16 -2.71 -3.50 32.33
CA ASP A 16 -2.84 -2.10 32.01
C ASP A 16 -3.19 -1.85 30.53
N LYS A 17 -3.50 -0.59 30.19
CA LYS A 17 -3.66 -0.13 28.81
C LYS A 17 -2.32 -0.12 28.11
N ILE A 18 -2.20 -0.86 27.01
CA ILE A 18 -1.00 -0.86 26.17
C ILE A 18 -1.20 0.12 25.04
N CYS A 19 -0.40 1.18 25.04
CA CYS A 19 -0.51 2.28 24.11
C CYS A 19 0.73 2.41 23.23
N MET A 20 0.51 2.77 21.97
CA MET A 20 1.54 3.20 21.05
C MET A 20 1.67 4.73 21.10
N LEU A 21 2.91 5.22 21.14
CA LEU A 21 3.19 6.65 21.03
C LEU A 21 3.20 7.06 19.56
N PRO A 22 2.36 8.00 19.11
CA PRO A 22 2.28 8.39 17.70
C PRO A 22 3.62 8.84 17.11
N LYS A 23 4.44 9.56 17.87
CA LYS A 23 5.79 9.99 17.46
C LYS A 23 6.74 8.83 17.12
N MET A 24 6.43 7.61 17.58
CA MET A 24 7.21 6.39 17.31
C MET A 24 6.58 5.52 16.23
N ALA A 25 5.47 5.95 15.63
CA ALA A 25 4.73 5.18 14.65
C ALA A 25 5.38 5.15 13.25
N ASN A 26 6.46 5.88 13.04
CA ASN A 26 7.28 5.86 11.82
C ASN A 26 8.18 4.60 11.71
N ARG A 27 7.80 3.51 12.35
CA ARG A 27 8.52 2.24 12.39
C ARG A 27 7.67 1.14 11.76
N HIS A 28 8.33 0.05 11.40
CA HIS A 28 7.65 -1.15 10.95
C HIS A 28 7.03 -1.89 12.14
N GLY A 29 5.88 -2.51 11.93
CA GLY A 29 5.19 -3.31 12.92
C GLY A 29 4.70 -4.63 12.32
N LEU A 30 4.54 -5.64 13.16
CA LEU A 30 3.96 -6.93 12.80
C LEU A 30 2.77 -7.23 13.70
N ILE A 31 1.61 -7.49 13.09
CA ILE A 31 0.41 -8.00 13.77
C ILE A 31 0.29 -9.48 13.40
N ALA A 32 0.75 -10.36 14.28
CA ALA A 32 0.74 -11.80 14.07
C ALA A 32 -0.34 -12.49 14.94
N GLY A 33 -0.88 -13.59 14.45
CA GLY A 33 -1.87 -14.41 15.17
C GLY A 33 -2.62 -15.34 14.23
N ALA A 34 -3.28 -16.35 14.78
CA ALA A 34 -4.11 -17.28 14.04
C ALA A 34 -5.37 -16.61 13.47
N THR A 35 -6.12 -17.29 12.63
CA THR A 35 -7.41 -16.80 12.12
C THR A 35 -8.39 -16.61 13.29
N GLY A 36 -9.13 -15.50 13.28
CA GLY A 36 -10.12 -15.18 14.33
C GLY A 36 -9.55 -14.51 15.59
N THR A 37 -8.24 -14.32 15.71
CA THR A 37 -7.62 -13.69 16.90
C THR A 37 -7.74 -12.16 16.95
N GLY A 38 -8.31 -11.52 15.92
CA GLY A 38 -8.56 -10.08 15.90
C GLY A 38 -7.50 -9.23 15.17
N LYS A 39 -6.63 -9.83 14.35
CA LYS A 39 -5.61 -9.09 13.57
C LYS A 39 -6.20 -7.93 12.79
N THR A 40 -7.26 -8.19 12.00
CA THR A 40 -7.95 -7.15 11.22
C THR A 40 -8.59 -6.08 12.11
N VAL A 41 -9.10 -6.47 13.28
CA VAL A 41 -9.65 -5.49 14.24
C VAL A 41 -8.55 -4.57 14.76
N THR A 42 -7.38 -5.11 15.10
CA THR A 42 -6.23 -4.31 15.54
C THR A 42 -5.77 -3.36 14.43
N LEU A 43 -5.73 -3.85 13.18
CA LEU A 43 -5.39 -3.01 12.02
C LEU A 43 -6.40 -1.86 11.85
N LYS A 44 -7.71 -2.14 11.96
CA LYS A 44 -8.75 -1.10 11.92
C LYS A 44 -8.59 -0.08 13.03
N VAL A 45 -8.37 -0.52 14.27
CA VAL A 45 -8.15 0.39 15.42
C VAL A 45 -6.97 1.33 15.17
N LEU A 46 -5.88 0.85 14.60
CA LEU A 46 -4.73 1.68 14.23
C LEU A 46 -5.08 2.67 13.12
N ALA A 47 -5.72 2.19 12.05
CA ALA A 47 -6.11 3.03 10.92
C ALA A 47 -7.09 4.15 11.32
N GLU A 48 -8.11 3.81 12.11
CA GLU A 48 -9.06 4.76 12.68
C GLU A 48 -8.35 5.80 13.56
N SER A 49 -7.44 5.35 14.42
CA SER A 49 -6.69 6.25 15.31
C SER A 49 -5.80 7.23 14.55
N PHE A 50 -5.12 6.76 13.50
CA PHE A 50 -4.34 7.65 12.64
C PHE A 50 -5.22 8.63 11.87
N SER A 51 -6.38 8.16 11.36
CA SER A 51 -7.35 9.02 10.69
C SER A 51 -7.88 10.12 11.62
N GLU A 52 -8.16 9.80 12.89
CA GLU A 52 -8.55 10.78 13.92
C GLU A 52 -7.47 11.84 14.17
N MET A 53 -6.21 11.46 14.04
CA MET A 53 -5.07 12.36 14.17
C MET A 53 -4.82 13.20 12.90
N GLY A 54 -5.60 13.01 11.83
CA GLY A 54 -5.40 13.66 10.54
C GLY A 54 -4.26 13.05 9.71
N VAL A 55 -3.80 11.85 10.04
CA VAL A 55 -2.75 11.14 9.31
C VAL A 55 -3.39 10.24 8.25
N PRO A 56 -3.06 10.41 6.95
CA PRO A 56 -3.58 9.55 5.91
C PRO A 56 -3.06 8.12 6.06
N VAL A 57 -3.94 7.15 5.83
CA VAL A 57 -3.63 5.72 5.95
C VAL A 57 -3.91 5.03 4.63
N PHE A 58 -2.96 4.25 4.13
CA PHE A 58 -3.14 3.37 2.99
C PHE A 58 -3.28 1.91 3.46
N LEU A 59 -4.35 1.24 3.01
CA LEU A 59 -4.63 -0.15 3.34
C LEU A 59 -4.83 -0.98 2.07
N ALA A 60 -4.12 -2.10 1.96
CA ALA A 60 -4.37 -3.10 0.93
C ALA A 60 -5.40 -4.12 1.47
N ASP A 61 -6.60 -4.11 0.92
CA ASP A 61 -7.73 -4.95 1.36
C ASP A 61 -8.03 -6.06 0.36
N ILE A 62 -7.39 -7.20 0.53
CA ILE A 62 -7.55 -8.36 -0.37
C ILE A 62 -8.91 -9.05 -0.15
N LYS A 63 -9.43 -9.04 1.08
CA LYS A 63 -10.66 -9.76 1.48
C LYS A 63 -11.91 -8.90 1.47
N GLY A 64 -11.77 -7.58 1.44
CA GLY A 64 -12.87 -6.63 1.55
C GLY A 64 -13.40 -6.47 2.99
N ASP A 65 -12.65 -6.88 4.01
CA ASP A 65 -13.09 -6.87 5.41
C ASP A 65 -12.73 -5.59 6.17
N VAL A 66 -11.95 -4.67 5.56
CA VAL A 66 -11.67 -3.34 6.13
C VAL A 66 -12.54 -2.23 5.56
N SER A 67 -13.24 -2.47 4.46
CA SER A 67 -14.05 -1.46 3.76
C SER A 67 -15.19 -0.87 4.62
N GLY A 68 -15.68 -1.63 5.61
CA GLY A 68 -16.74 -1.18 6.53
C GLY A 68 -16.39 0.06 7.37
N MET A 69 -15.11 0.45 7.43
CA MET A 69 -14.68 1.65 8.17
C MET A 69 -15.28 2.96 7.65
N CYS A 70 -15.78 2.99 6.42
CA CYS A 70 -16.44 4.17 5.85
C CYS A 70 -17.83 4.46 6.44
N LYS A 71 -18.41 3.54 7.20
CA LYS A 71 -19.74 3.68 7.84
C LYS A 71 -19.62 3.51 9.34
N ALA A 72 -20.50 4.20 10.07
CA ALA A 72 -20.65 3.94 11.48
C ALA A 72 -21.09 2.50 11.72
N GLY A 73 -20.48 1.85 12.70
CA GLY A 73 -20.89 0.52 13.14
C GLY A 73 -22.19 0.53 13.92
N GLU A 74 -22.69 -0.67 14.23
CA GLU A 74 -23.87 -0.86 15.05
C GLU A 74 -23.52 -1.60 16.35
N SER A 75 -24.26 -1.28 17.40
CA SER A 75 -24.07 -1.95 18.67
C SER A 75 -24.57 -3.39 18.61
N SER A 76 -23.83 -4.30 19.20
CA SER A 76 -24.24 -5.69 19.43
C SER A 76 -23.97 -6.09 20.87
N GLU A 77 -24.69 -7.11 21.36
CA GLU A 77 -24.49 -7.62 22.72
C GLU A 77 -23.02 -8.05 22.98
N GLY A 78 -22.42 -8.73 22.00
CA GLY A 78 -21.00 -9.13 22.07
C GLY A 78 -20.04 -7.95 22.12
N PHE A 79 -20.34 -6.89 21.37
CA PHE A 79 -19.56 -5.66 21.38
C PHE A 79 -19.67 -4.92 22.72
N GLN A 80 -20.87 -4.83 23.28
CA GLN A 80 -21.09 -4.20 24.60
C GLN A 80 -20.37 -4.96 25.72
N LYS A 81 -20.44 -6.29 25.73
CA LYS A 81 -19.64 -7.13 26.66
C LYS A 81 -18.15 -6.85 26.55
N ARG A 82 -17.66 -6.62 25.32
CA ARG A 82 -16.25 -6.30 25.08
C ARG A 82 -15.89 -4.91 25.58
N LEU A 83 -16.71 -3.89 25.34
CA LEU A 83 -16.49 -2.54 25.86
C LEU A 83 -16.41 -2.54 27.38
N HIS A 84 -17.35 -3.21 28.04
CA HIS A 84 -17.36 -3.36 29.50
C HIS A 84 -16.09 -4.04 30.01
N LYS A 85 -15.66 -5.15 29.37
CA LYS A 85 -14.39 -5.84 29.73
C LYS A 85 -13.17 -4.94 29.59
N LEU A 86 -13.18 -4.04 28.60
CA LEU A 86 -12.09 -3.08 28.37
C LEU A 86 -12.20 -1.87 29.29
N GLY A 87 -13.34 -1.62 29.95
CA GLY A 87 -13.60 -0.43 30.76
C GLY A 87 -13.78 0.82 29.90
N ILE A 88 -14.44 0.67 28.74
CA ILE A 88 -14.80 1.77 27.83
C ILE A 88 -16.28 2.10 28.06
N GLU A 89 -16.55 3.27 28.64
CA GLU A 89 -17.92 3.68 28.99
C GLU A 89 -18.59 4.49 27.87
N ASN A 90 -17.84 5.38 27.22
CA ASN A 90 -18.36 6.29 26.21
C ASN A 90 -17.78 5.95 24.85
N PHE A 91 -18.28 4.89 24.20
CA PHE A 91 -17.88 4.52 22.85
C PHE A 91 -18.89 5.04 21.83
N GLU A 92 -18.42 5.83 20.89
CA GLU A 92 -19.22 6.36 19.79
C GLU A 92 -18.88 5.65 18.48
N PHE A 93 -19.93 5.15 17.82
CA PHE A 93 -19.80 4.59 16.47
C PHE A 93 -19.77 5.72 15.45
N LYS A 94 -18.72 5.79 14.67
CA LYS A 94 -18.59 6.78 13.60
C LYS A 94 -17.99 6.15 12.34
N GLY A 95 -18.30 6.75 11.19
CA GLY A 95 -17.63 6.44 9.95
C GLY A 95 -16.39 7.30 9.76
N PHE A 96 -15.41 6.77 9.04
CA PHE A 96 -14.18 7.46 8.70
C PHE A 96 -14.16 7.85 7.22
N PRO A 97 -13.52 8.96 6.85
CA PRO A 97 -13.39 9.34 5.44
C PRO A 97 -12.50 8.33 4.73
N VAL A 98 -13.07 7.57 3.80
CA VAL A 98 -12.37 6.52 3.04
C VAL A 98 -12.52 6.79 1.55
N ARG A 99 -11.41 6.61 0.82
CA ARG A 99 -11.41 6.60 -0.65
C ARG A 99 -11.01 5.20 -1.12
N PHE A 100 -11.89 4.57 -1.89
CA PHE A 100 -11.64 3.25 -2.44
C PHE A 100 -10.95 3.34 -3.79
N PHE A 101 -9.89 2.55 -3.95
CA PHE A 101 -9.24 2.29 -5.22
C PHE A 101 -9.46 0.83 -5.62
N ASP A 102 -9.68 0.60 -6.91
CA ASP A 102 -9.93 -0.74 -7.43
C ASP A 102 -9.22 -0.93 -8.77
N VAL A 103 -8.41 -1.96 -8.86
CA VAL A 103 -7.67 -2.30 -10.08
C VAL A 103 -8.61 -2.56 -11.25
N PHE A 104 -9.78 -3.15 -10.98
CA PHE A 104 -10.79 -3.45 -12.01
C PHE A 104 -11.80 -2.33 -12.24
N GLY A 105 -11.78 -1.27 -11.43
CA GLY A 105 -12.68 -0.13 -11.55
C GLY A 105 -14.17 -0.45 -11.33
N LYS A 106 -14.49 -1.54 -10.60
CA LYS A 106 -15.87 -1.98 -10.37
C LYS A 106 -16.46 -1.43 -9.08
N LYS A 107 -15.65 -1.27 -8.04
CA LYS A 107 -16.10 -0.91 -6.68
C LYS A 107 -15.41 0.33 -6.12
N GLY A 108 -14.51 0.94 -6.86
CA GLY A 108 -13.74 2.11 -6.46
C GLY A 108 -13.18 2.86 -7.65
N HIS A 109 -12.35 3.86 -7.38
CA HIS A 109 -11.63 4.57 -8.43
C HIS A 109 -10.66 3.63 -9.12
N PRO A 110 -10.65 3.55 -10.46
CA PRO A 110 -9.72 2.68 -11.18
C PRO A 110 -8.28 3.13 -10.94
N VAL A 111 -7.43 2.17 -10.58
CA VAL A 111 -5.98 2.39 -10.50
C VAL A 111 -5.38 2.06 -11.86
N ARG A 112 -4.58 2.97 -12.38
CA ARG A 112 -3.80 2.82 -13.60
C ARG A 112 -2.39 3.30 -13.33
N THR A 113 -1.44 2.75 -14.08
CA THR A 113 -0.05 3.21 -14.08
C THR A 113 0.49 3.16 -15.50
N THR A 114 1.46 3.99 -15.79
CA THR A 114 2.24 3.92 -17.03
C THR A 114 3.43 2.98 -16.85
N ILE A 115 4.03 2.56 -17.96
CA ILE A 115 5.27 1.79 -17.93
C ILE A 115 6.39 2.62 -17.32
N SER A 116 6.50 3.91 -17.69
CA SER A 116 7.50 4.83 -17.10
C SER A 116 7.40 4.93 -15.58
N GLU A 117 6.16 5.05 -15.02
CA GLU A 117 5.96 5.14 -13.57
C GLU A 117 6.22 3.81 -12.84
N MET A 118 5.97 2.68 -13.50
CA MET A 118 6.27 1.36 -12.92
C MET A 118 7.79 1.16 -12.77
N GLY A 119 8.54 1.62 -13.74
CA GLY A 119 9.99 1.52 -13.77
C GLY A 119 10.53 0.11 -14.08
N PRO A 120 11.84 0.01 -14.37
CA PRO A 120 12.44 -1.24 -14.84
C PRO A 120 12.45 -2.36 -13.80
N ASP A 121 12.62 -2.04 -12.51
CA ASP A 121 12.75 -3.05 -11.45
C ASP A 121 11.44 -3.78 -11.19
N LEU A 122 10.32 -3.04 -11.04
CA LEU A 122 9.00 -3.64 -10.81
C LEU A 122 8.55 -4.42 -12.05
N LEU A 123 8.79 -3.86 -13.23
CA LEU A 123 8.45 -4.51 -14.48
C LEU A 123 9.25 -5.80 -14.70
N SER A 124 10.55 -5.78 -14.38
CA SER A 124 11.41 -6.98 -14.46
C SER A 124 10.90 -8.10 -13.55
N ARG A 125 10.46 -7.77 -12.34
CA ARG A 125 9.86 -8.75 -11.43
C ARG A 125 8.52 -9.27 -11.94
N LEU A 126 7.66 -8.39 -12.45
CA LEU A 126 6.36 -8.76 -13.00
C LEU A 126 6.48 -9.70 -14.20
N LEU A 127 7.47 -9.47 -15.05
CA LEU A 127 7.75 -10.26 -16.25
C LEU A 127 8.69 -11.47 -16.00
N GLU A 128 9.11 -11.68 -14.76
CA GLU A 128 10.03 -12.75 -14.33
C GLU A 128 11.33 -12.79 -15.14
N LEU A 129 11.89 -11.59 -15.42
CA LEU A 129 13.11 -11.46 -16.21
C LEU A 129 14.32 -11.98 -15.42
N ASN A 130 15.27 -12.62 -16.13
CA ASN A 130 16.55 -12.98 -15.54
C ASN A 130 17.46 -11.73 -15.39
N THR A 131 18.61 -11.90 -14.73
CA THR A 131 19.54 -10.81 -14.43
C THR A 131 20.00 -10.03 -15.68
N THR A 132 20.28 -10.74 -16.77
CA THR A 132 20.73 -10.12 -18.03
C THR A 132 19.60 -9.32 -18.66
N GLN A 133 18.41 -9.88 -18.74
CA GLN A 133 17.22 -9.21 -19.27
C GLN A 133 16.82 -7.99 -18.42
N SER A 134 16.91 -8.10 -17.10
CA SER A 134 16.65 -6.98 -16.18
C SER A 134 17.65 -5.85 -16.39
N GLY A 135 18.93 -6.17 -16.60
CA GLY A 135 19.97 -5.19 -16.94
C GLY A 135 19.68 -4.46 -18.26
N ILE A 136 19.25 -5.20 -19.29
CA ILE A 136 18.86 -4.61 -20.58
C ILE A 136 17.62 -3.72 -20.39
N MET A 137 16.63 -4.17 -19.62
CA MET A 137 15.44 -3.36 -19.30
C MET A 137 15.83 -2.04 -18.65
N THR A 138 16.74 -2.05 -17.68
CA THR A 138 17.25 -0.84 -17.02
C THR A 138 17.89 0.12 -18.02
N ILE A 139 18.68 -0.40 -18.98
CA ILE A 139 19.30 0.41 -20.04
C ILE A 139 18.24 1.02 -20.96
N ILE A 140 17.21 0.25 -21.34
CA ILE A 140 16.10 0.73 -22.20
C ILE A 140 15.38 1.91 -21.54
N PHE A 141 15.06 1.79 -20.25
CA PHE A 141 14.44 2.89 -19.52
C PHE A 141 15.35 4.12 -19.43
N LYS A 142 16.66 3.90 -19.17
CA LYS A 142 17.63 4.98 -19.14
C LYS A 142 17.72 5.72 -20.47
N ILE A 143 17.73 5.01 -21.59
CA ILE A 143 17.73 5.61 -22.94
C ILE A 143 16.43 6.40 -23.17
N ALA A 144 15.28 5.85 -22.76
CA ALA A 144 14.00 6.53 -22.89
C ALA A 144 13.99 7.85 -22.09
N ASP A 145 14.47 7.81 -20.84
CA ASP A 145 14.55 9.00 -19.98
C ASP A 145 15.50 10.05 -20.55
N ASP A 146 16.69 9.65 -21.00
CA ASP A 146 17.69 10.56 -21.58
C ASP A 146 17.20 11.23 -22.87
N GLN A 147 16.31 10.56 -23.60
CA GLN A 147 15.68 11.10 -24.83
C GLN A 147 14.35 11.79 -24.56
N GLY A 148 13.88 11.85 -23.31
CA GLY A 148 12.58 12.46 -22.95
C GLY A 148 11.38 11.70 -23.51
N LEU A 149 11.50 10.38 -23.72
CA LEU A 149 10.45 9.51 -24.23
C LEU A 149 9.64 8.92 -23.08
N LEU A 150 8.33 9.11 -23.08
CA LEU A 150 7.42 8.50 -22.12
C LEU A 150 6.95 7.15 -22.63
N LEU A 151 7.15 6.11 -21.82
CA LEU A 151 6.61 4.79 -22.06
C LEU A 151 5.23 4.69 -21.38
N LEU A 152 4.17 4.89 -22.14
CA LEU A 152 2.81 4.92 -21.58
C LEU A 152 2.23 3.52 -21.40
N ASP A 153 2.44 2.67 -22.39
CA ASP A 153 1.92 1.29 -22.38
C ASP A 153 2.96 0.26 -22.85
N LEU A 154 2.53 -1.02 -22.91
CA LEU A 154 3.38 -2.12 -23.36
C LEU A 154 3.76 -2.04 -24.86
N LYS A 155 3.01 -1.29 -25.68
CA LYS A 155 3.35 -1.11 -27.08
C LYS A 155 4.54 -0.17 -27.21
N ASP A 156 4.54 0.92 -26.43
CA ASP A 156 5.68 1.84 -26.36
C ASP A 156 6.92 1.12 -25.89
N LEU A 157 6.81 0.31 -24.83
CA LEU A 157 7.92 -0.49 -24.33
C LEU A 157 8.46 -1.45 -25.43
N ARG A 158 7.56 -2.16 -26.12
CA ARG A 158 7.97 -3.05 -27.21
C ARG A 158 8.71 -2.31 -28.32
N SER A 159 8.18 -1.16 -28.72
CA SER A 159 8.82 -0.32 -29.76
C SER A 159 10.20 0.16 -29.30
N MET A 160 10.32 0.52 -28.02
CA MET A 160 11.60 0.96 -27.46
C MET A 160 12.61 -0.19 -27.36
N VAL A 161 12.18 -1.39 -26.96
CA VAL A 161 13.03 -2.60 -26.95
C VAL A 161 13.56 -2.87 -28.36
N GLN A 162 12.69 -2.81 -29.36
CA GLN A 162 13.07 -3.02 -30.75
C GLN A 162 14.02 -1.94 -31.26
N TYR A 163 13.72 -0.68 -30.99
CA TYR A 163 14.58 0.46 -31.36
C TYR A 163 16.00 0.33 -30.76
N VAL A 164 16.11 -0.02 -29.49
CA VAL A 164 17.40 -0.22 -28.83
C VAL A 164 18.13 -1.44 -29.39
N GLY A 165 17.43 -2.52 -29.72
CA GLY A 165 17.99 -3.70 -30.35
C GLY A 165 18.55 -3.42 -31.74
N ASP A 166 17.77 -2.76 -32.59
CA ASP A 166 18.16 -2.38 -33.95
C ASP A 166 19.34 -1.40 -33.98
N ASN A 167 19.51 -0.60 -32.93
CA ASN A 167 20.58 0.40 -32.79
C ASN A 167 21.61 0.02 -31.71
N ALA A 168 21.73 -1.26 -31.36
CA ALA A 168 22.58 -1.72 -30.26
C ALA A 168 24.06 -1.26 -30.36
N ALA A 169 24.60 -1.18 -31.56
CA ALA A 169 25.98 -0.69 -31.80
C ALA A 169 26.17 0.78 -31.37
N GLN A 170 25.14 1.61 -31.58
CA GLN A 170 25.17 3.03 -31.19
C GLN A 170 25.11 3.17 -29.65
N PHE A 171 24.26 2.38 -28.98
CA PHE A 171 24.05 2.47 -27.54
C PHE A 171 25.14 1.79 -26.73
N LYS A 172 25.85 0.83 -27.32
CA LYS A 172 26.92 0.06 -26.64
C LYS A 172 27.98 0.93 -25.98
N THR A 173 28.40 2.01 -26.64
CA THR A 173 29.46 2.89 -26.14
C THR A 173 28.98 3.73 -24.93
N ALA A 174 27.74 4.18 -24.93
CA ALA A 174 27.19 5.07 -23.91
C ALA A 174 26.58 4.32 -22.71
N TYR A 175 25.97 3.15 -22.95
CA TYR A 175 25.14 2.45 -21.96
C TYR A 175 25.60 1.02 -21.66
N GLY A 176 26.63 0.52 -22.36
CA GLY A 176 27.11 -0.84 -22.20
C GLY A 176 26.46 -1.84 -23.18
N ASN A 177 26.70 -3.14 -22.96
CA ASN A 177 26.27 -4.18 -23.89
C ASN A 177 24.77 -4.42 -23.82
N VAL A 178 24.04 -4.10 -24.90
CA VAL A 178 22.58 -4.28 -25.06
C VAL A 178 22.24 -5.43 -26.01
N SER A 179 23.20 -6.29 -26.34
CA SER A 179 22.91 -7.48 -27.17
C SER A 179 22.14 -8.53 -26.37
N ALA A 180 21.06 -9.01 -26.94
CA ALA A 180 20.30 -10.14 -26.43
C ALA A 180 21.10 -11.44 -26.42
#